data_17c37bb95a9f0466aa6dec0895b42e48
#
_entry.id   17c37bb95a9f0466aa6dec0895b42e48
#
_cell.length_a   1.000
_cell.length_b   1.000
_cell.length_c   1.000
_cell.angle_alpha   90.00
_cell.angle_beta   90.00
_cell.angle_gamma   90.00
#
_symmetry.space_group_name_H-M   'P 1'
#
loop_
_entity.id
_entity.type
_entity.pdbx_description
1 polymer ?
#
loop_
_entity_poly.entity_id
_entity_poly.type
_entity_poly.pdbx_seq_one_letter_code
_entity_poly.pdbx_strand_id
1 'polypeptide(L)'
;MSLTEIQILGWSRIATLLLGMGWAAWMDHKERRVKNEHWLVWVKPALFLWALELMYLGADWTIYLTASAAVAYASGAVLGRPTLSDIKAGSRMDQTVAVWYLVSLCGLIFGAVQYQSVNPLDVILGNEVGLGALWWSTFTVLPIIVLIDVAWRLRMLHGGADAKALMWVALLLPNWSTVPLTFSSATSDALFALPPTLSLLMWGGLSFLLIPIILLLLNIFRGDIEKFSDLLLAWHASKLPRSEVMDKHVWLLTTLIEKPDGSVEVYHRKRAPRKTPTDEQLIAALLELEAEEVEQVWVSQKLPLLVFLFPAIIPMILLGDPMAIIMPLLGLE
;
A
#
# COMPACT_ATOMS: atom_id res chain seq x y z
N MET A 1 -27.27 -1.47 14.63
CA MET A 1 -26.17 -2.19 15.29
C MET A 1 -25.99 -1.64 16.69
N SER A 2 -25.91 -2.48 17.73
CA SER A 2 -25.51 -2.04 19.06
C SER A 2 -24.05 -1.59 19.08
N LEU A 3 -23.63 -0.73 20.01
CA LEU A 3 -22.23 -0.32 20.15
C LEU A 3 -21.28 -1.53 20.26
N THR A 4 -21.71 -2.59 20.95
CA THR A 4 -20.93 -3.82 21.09
C THR A 4 -20.73 -4.54 19.76
N GLU A 5 -21.76 -4.61 18.90
CA GLU A 5 -21.67 -5.25 17.58
C GLU A 5 -20.78 -4.48 16.62
N ILE A 6 -20.84 -3.13 16.64
CA ILE A 6 -19.95 -2.26 15.86
C ILE A 6 -18.50 -2.49 16.28
N GLN A 7 -18.24 -2.56 17.59
CA GLN A 7 -16.90 -2.81 18.10
C GLN A 7 -16.38 -4.20 17.71
N ILE A 8 -17.20 -5.25 17.80
CA ILE A 8 -16.82 -6.61 17.39
C ILE A 8 -16.47 -6.63 15.90
N LEU A 9 -17.30 -6.02 15.06
CA LEU A 9 -17.04 -5.94 13.63
C LEU A 9 -15.73 -5.17 13.34
N GLY A 10 -15.54 -4.03 13.98
CA GLY A 10 -14.33 -3.22 13.85
C GLY A 10 -13.07 -3.98 14.24
N TRP A 11 -13.04 -4.59 15.41
CA TRP A 11 -11.89 -5.39 15.87
C TRP A 11 -11.64 -6.63 15.01
N SER A 12 -12.70 -7.26 14.49
CA SER A 12 -12.57 -8.37 13.53
C SER A 12 -11.88 -7.93 12.25
N ARG A 13 -12.18 -6.72 11.74
CA ARG A 13 -11.52 -6.13 10.59
C ARG A 13 -10.05 -5.81 10.89
N ILE A 14 -9.76 -5.23 12.04
CA ILE A 14 -8.38 -4.93 12.45
C ILE A 14 -7.57 -6.22 12.63
N ALA A 15 -8.13 -7.25 13.24
CA ALA A 15 -7.47 -8.56 13.35
C ALA A 15 -7.18 -9.15 11.96
N THR A 16 -8.15 -9.09 11.04
CA THR A 16 -7.98 -9.53 9.65
C THR A 16 -6.87 -8.71 8.96
N LEU A 17 -6.85 -7.39 9.16
CA LEU A 17 -5.83 -6.49 8.61
C LEU A 17 -4.43 -6.84 9.13
N LEU A 18 -4.28 -6.98 10.44
CA LEU A 18 -2.99 -7.30 11.07
C LEU A 18 -2.45 -8.65 10.60
N LEU A 19 -3.30 -9.68 10.54
CA LEU A 19 -2.87 -11.01 10.11
C LEU A 19 -2.54 -11.05 8.61
N GLY A 20 -3.41 -10.51 7.76
CA GLY A 20 -3.22 -10.51 6.31
C GLY A 20 -2.06 -9.61 5.87
N MET A 21 -1.97 -8.39 6.41
CA MET A 21 -0.88 -7.46 6.08
C MET A 21 0.46 -7.92 6.68
N GLY A 22 0.46 -8.43 7.91
CA GLY A 22 1.67 -8.94 8.57
C GLY A 22 2.27 -10.12 7.79
N TRP A 23 1.44 -11.05 7.35
CA TRP A 23 1.89 -12.16 6.50
C TRP A 23 2.39 -11.68 5.14
N ALA A 24 1.70 -10.73 4.50
CA ALA A 24 2.13 -10.13 3.25
C ALA A 24 3.47 -9.39 3.39
N ALA A 25 3.63 -8.58 4.45
CA ALA A 25 4.88 -7.88 4.74
C ALA A 25 6.04 -8.83 4.98
N TRP A 26 5.80 -9.94 5.69
CA TRP A 26 6.82 -10.97 5.92
C TRP A 26 7.25 -11.65 4.61
N MET A 27 6.29 -12.06 3.75
CA MET A 27 6.61 -12.64 2.44
C MET A 27 7.38 -11.65 1.55
N ASP A 28 6.94 -10.39 1.53
CA ASP A 28 7.59 -9.36 0.71
C ASP A 28 8.99 -9.01 1.21
N HIS A 29 9.20 -9.03 2.53
CA HIS A 29 10.54 -8.87 3.11
C HIS A 29 11.46 -10.03 2.73
N LYS A 30 10.99 -11.28 2.81
CA LYS A 30 11.79 -12.48 2.60
C LYS A 30 11.98 -12.81 1.12
N GLU A 31 10.88 -12.81 0.34
CA GLU A 31 10.85 -13.34 -1.02
C GLU A 31 10.73 -12.24 -2.10
N ARG A 32 10.54 -10.96 -1.69
CA ARG A 32 10.27 -9.83 -2.60
C ARG A 32 9.08 -10.07 -3.52
N ARG A 33 8.19 -10.93 -3.09
CA ARG A 33 7.02 -11.34 -3.86
C ARG A 33 5.90 -11.80 -2.93
N VAL A 34 4.69 -11.27 -3.15
CA VAL A 34 3.46 -11.76 -2.54
C VAL A 34 2.64 -12.45 -3.63
N LYS A 35 2.31 -13.73 -3.43
CA LYS A 35 1.55 -14.53 -4.41
C LYS A 35 0.10 -14.05 -4.48
N ASN A 36 -0.54 -14.23 -5.64
CA ASN A 36 -1.95 -13.84 -5.84
C ASN A 36 -2.91 -14.61 -4.93
N GLU A 37 -2.58 -15.89 -4.62
CA GLU A 37 -3.36 -16.74 -3.73
C GLU A 37 -3.54 -16.11 -2.34
N HIS A 38 -2.53 -15.39 -1.85
CA HIS A 38 -2.61 -14.66 -0.60
C HIS A 38 -3.80 -13.70 -0.60
N TRP A 39 -3.93 -12.87 -1.64
CA TRP A 39 -5.01 -11.90 -1.77
C TRP A 39 -6.36 -12.58 -1.95
N LEU A 40 -6.42 -13.71 -2.66
CA LEU A 40 -7.65 -14.52 -2.81
C LEU A 40 -8.12 -15.15 -1.49
N VAL A 41 -7.19 -15.48 -0.60
CA VAL A 41 -7.53 -15.98 0.74
C VAL A 41 -8.06 -14.84 1.62
N TRP A 42 -7.34 -13.73 1.68
CA TRP A 42 -7.65 -12.64 2.61
C TRP A 42 -8.80 -11.72 2.15
N VAL A 43 -9.16 -11.73 0.87
CA VAL A 43 -10.36 -11.02 0.41
C VAL A 43 -11.65 -11.64 0.94
N LYS A 44 -11.67 -12.95 1.20
CA LYS A 44 -12.87 -13.65 1.69
C LYS A 44 -13.39 -13.10 3.01
N PRO A 45 -12.57 -13.04 4.10
CA PRO A 45 -13.02 -12.41 5.34
C PRO A 45 -13.34 -10.92 5.16
N ALA A 46 -12.63 -10.18 4.30
CA ALA A 46 -12.94 -8.78 4.03
C ALA A 46 -14.36 -8.61 3.45
N LEU A 47 -14.70 -9.39 2.42
CA LEU A 47 -16.03 -9.36 1.80
C LEU A 47 -17.12 -9.87 2.74
N PHE A 48 -16.84 -10.89 3.53
CA PHE A 48 -17.78 -11.39 4.52
C PHE A 48 -18.12 -10.32 5.57
N LEU A 49 -17.11 -9.64 6.12
CA LEU A 49 -17.30 -8.59 7.12
C LEU A 49 -18.02 -7.37 6.52
N TRP A 50 -17.75 -7.03 5.24
CA TRP A 50 -18.45 -5.95 4.55
C TRP A 50 -19.91 -6.31 4.28
N ALA A 51 -20.18 -7.53 3.82
CA ALA A 51 -21.54 -8.00 3.62
C ALA A 51 -22.36 -8.04 4.92
N LEU A 52 -21.75 -8.45 6.05
CA LEU A 52 -22.36 -8.37 7.37
C LEU A 52 -22.73 -6.94 7.76
N GLU A 53 -21.83 -5.98 7.56
CA GLU A 53 -22.10 -4.57 7.81
C GLU A 53 -23.30 -4.08 7.01
N LEU A 54 -23.29 -4.31 5.68
CA LEU A 54 -24.37 -3.89 4.80
C LEU A 54 -25.73 -4.54 5.21
N MET A 55 -25.69 -5.80 5.61
CA MET A 55 -26.87 -6.48 6.11
C MET A 55 -27.40 -5.85 7.38
N TYR A 56 -26.53 -5.54 8.35
CA TYR A 56 -26.91 -4.88 9.59
C TYR A 56 -27.45 -3.48 9.40
N LEU A 57 -26.93 -2.74 8.43
CA LEU A 57 -27.37 -1.39 8.09
C LEU A 57 -28.65 -1.37 7.23
N GLY A 58 -29.19 -2.56 6.91
CA GLY A 58 -30.40 -2.70 6.10
C GLY A 58 -30.23 -2.26 4.65
N ALA A 59 -29.02 -2.44 4.10
CA ALA A 59 -28.70 -2.07 2.72
C ALA A 59 -29.67 -2.73 1.73
N ASP A 60 -30.12 -1.97 0.74
CA ASP A 60 -30.90 -2.50 -0.37
C ASP A 60 -30.01 -3.16 -1.45
N TRP A 61 -30.63 -3.78 -2.44
CA TRP A 61 -29.93 -4.52 -3.48
C TRP A 61 -28.99 -3.62 -4.33
N THR A 62 -29.29 -2.31 -4.48
CA THR A 62 -28.45 -1.38 -5.26
C THR A 62 -27.14 -1.11 -4.55
N ILE A 63 -27.15 -1.04 -3.21
CA ILE A 63 -25.94 -0.87 -2.37
C ILE A 63 -25.06 -2.11 -2.47
N TYR A 64 -25.64 -3.32 -2.40
CA TYR A 64 -24.88 -4.56 -2.59
C TYR A 64 -24.25 -4.65 -3.97
N LEU A 65 -24.96 -4.25 -5.03
CA LEU A 65 -24.42 -4.25 -6.39
C LEU A 65 -23.37 -3.16 -6.60
N THR A 66 -23.49 -2.03 -5.91
CA THR A 66 -22.45 -0.99 -5.86
C THR A 66 -21.19 -1.52 -5.20
N ALA A 67 -21.29 -2.19 -4.04
CA ALA A 67 -20.17 -2.88 -3.42
C ALA A 67 -19.57 -3.95 -4.35
N SER A 68 -20.43 -4.74 -5.02
CA SER A 68 -20.04 -5.73 -6.02
C SER A 68 -19.24 -5.09 -7.17
N ALA A 69 -19.55 -3.87 -7.61
CA ALA A 69 -18.81 -3.18 -8.66
C ALA A 69 -17.37 -2.84 -8.20
N ALA A 70 -17.17 -2.44 -6.94
CA ALA A 70 -15.84 -2.21 -6.37
C ALA A 70 -15.06 -3.53 -6.31
N VAL A 71 -15.66 -4.62 -5.87
CA VAL A 71 -15.06 -5.96 -5.84
C VAL A 71 -14.71 -6.46 -7.24
N ALA A 72 -15.62 -6.29 -8.18
CA ALA A 72 -15.42 -6.69 -9.58
C ALA A 72 -14.24 -5.96 -10.21
N TYR A 73 -14.12 -4.65 -9.98
CA TYR A 73 -12.99 -3.87 -10.46
C TYR A 73 -11.66 -4.32 -9.81
N ALA A 74 -11.64 -4.48 -8.48
CA ALA A 74 -10.47 -4.92 -7.73
C ALA A 74 -9.99 -6.32 -8.15
N SER A 75 -10.93 -7.24 -8.45
CA SER A 75 -10.62 -8.61 -8.87
C SER A 75 -9.74 -8.67 -10.12
N GLY A 76 -9.88 -7.68 -11.02
CA GLY A 76 -9.06 -7.55 -12.21
C GLY A 76 -7.55 -7.37 -11.95
N ALA A 77 -7.16 -6.92 -10.76
CA ALA A 77 -5.76 -6.82 -10.37
C ALA A 77 -5.13 -8.18 -10.00
N VAL A 78 -5.94 -9.17 -9.61
CA VAL A 78 -5.50 -10.49 -9.15
C VAL A 78 -5.77 -11.57 -10.20
N LEU A 79 -6.97 -11.58 -10.79
CA LEU A 79 -7.44 -12.60 -11.74
C LEU A 79 -7.14 -12.22 -13.19
N GLY A 80 -6.84 -10.96 -13.47
CA GLY A 80 -6.82 -10.41 -14.82
C GLY A 80 -8.21 -9.91 -15.25
N ARG A 81 -8.23 -9.09 -16.30
CA ARG A 81 -9.49 -8.58 -16.89
C ARG A 81 -9.82 -9.37 -18.13
N PRO A 82 -11.08 -9.86 -18.30
CA PRO A 82 -11.48 -10.54 -19.49
C PRO A 82 -11.35 -9.58 -20.69
N THR A 83 -10.78 -10.06 -21.79
CA THR A 83 -10.73 -9.31 -23.04
C THR A 83 -11.92 -9.68 -23.93
N LEU A 84 -12.28 -8.80 -24.87
CA LEU A 84 -13.34 -9.09 -25.84
C LEU A 84 -13.01 -10.33 -26.70
N SER A 85 -11.74 -10.61 -26.94
CA SER A 85 -11.27 -11.81 -27.62
C SER A 85 -11.55 -13.09 -26.82
N ASP A 86 -11.27 -13.05 -25.51
CA ASP A 86 -11.47 -14.21 -24.62
C ASP A 86 -12.97 -14.54 -24.47
N ILE A 87 -13.80 -13.49 -24.34
CA ILE A 87 -15.27 -13.63 -24.29
C ILE A 87 -15.81 -14.24 -25.59
N LYS A 88 -15.33 -13.78 -26.77
CA LYS A 88 -15.71 -14.29 -28.07
C LYS A 88 -15.20 -15.70 -28.33
N ALA A 89 -14.04 -16.06 -27.77
CA ALA A 89 -13.49 -17.42 -27.84
C ALA A 89 -14.29 -18.45 -27.03
N GLY A 90 -15.33 -18.01 -26.28
CA GLY A 90 -16.25 -18.91 -25.59
C GLY A 90 -15.77 -19.39 -24.22
N SER A 91 -14.78 -18.74 -23.63
CA SER A 91 -14.35 -19.02 -22.24
C SER A 91 -15.53 -18.78 -21.29
N ARG A 92 -16.04 -19.84 -20.67
CA ARG A 92 -17.15 -19.75 -19.69
C ARG A 92 -16.82 -18.85 -18.52
N MET A 93 -15.55 -18.88 -18.06
CA MET A 93 -15.10 -18.06 -16.94
C MET A 93 -15.15 -16.58 -17.31
N ASP A 94 -14.60 -16.19 -18.47
CA ASP A 94 -14.58 -14.80 -18.92
C ASP A 94 -15.97 -14.27 -19.20
N GLN A 95 -16.87 -15.10 -19.75
CA GLN A 95 -18.28 -14.77 -19.94
C GLN A 95 -18.97 -14.53 -18.59
N THR A 96 -18.74 -15.38 -17.58
CA THR A 96 -19.31 -15.21 -16.24
C THR A 96 -18.81 -13.93 -15.58
N VAL A 97 -17.53 -13.64 -15.69
CA VAL A 97 -16.94 -12.39 -15.16
C VAL A 97 -17.50 -11.17 -15.88
N ALA A 98 -17.67 -11.24 -17.20
CA ALA A 98 -18.29 -10.16 -17.98
C ALA A 98 -19.76 -9.90 -17.58
N VAL A 99 -20.55 -10.95 -17.37
CA VAL A 99 -21.92 -10.83 -16.85
C VAL A 99 -21.92 -10.22 -15.45
N TRP A 100 -21.02 -10.66 -14.58
CA TRP A 100 -20.87 -10.08 -13.24
C TRP A 100 -20.56 -8.58 -13.31
N TYR A 101 -19.64 -8.15 -14.17
CA TYR A 101 -19.32 -6.73 -14.38
C TYR A 101 -20.53 -5.94 -14.87
N LEU A 102 -21.28 -6.46 -15.82
CA LEU A 102 -22.49 -5.82 -16.34
C LEU A 102 -23.57 -5.67 -15.27
N VAL A 103 -23.87 -6.74 -14.51
CA VAL A 103 -24.85 -6.70 -13.43
C VAL A 103 -24.43 -5.71 -12.35
N SER A 104 -23.16 -5.71 -11.95
CA SER A 104 -22.64 -4.76 -10.96
C SER A 104 -22.71 -3.31 -11.46
N LEU A 105 -22.39 -3.07 -12.74
CA LEU A 105 -22.49 -1.74 -13.35
C LEU A 105 -23.94 -1.27 -13.44
N CYS A 106 -24.88 -2.14 -13.81
CA CYS A 106 -26.30 -1.82 -13.80
C CYS A 106 -26.76 -1.42 -12.38
N GLY A 107 -26.38 -2.21 -11.37
CA GLY A 107 -26.73 -1.89 -9.98
C GLY A 107 -26.15 -0.56 -9.51
N LEU A 108 -24.92 -0.24 -9.89
CA LEU A 108 -24.29 1.05 -9.64
C LEU A 108 -25.10 2.20 -10.27
N ILE A 109 -25.51 2.07 -11.54
CA ILE A 109 -26.30 3.08 -12.25
C ILE A 109 -27.67 3.25 -11.59
N PHE A 110 -28.36 2.12 -11.28
CA PHE A 110 -29.64 2.19 -10.57
C PHE A 110 -29.52 2.87 -9.20
N GLY A 111 -28.49 2.55 -8.43
CA GLY A 111 -28.22 3.23 -7.16
C GLY A 111 -27.96 4.73 -7.34
N ALA A 112 -27.19 5.12 -8.36
CA ALA A 112 -26.94 6.53 -8.67
C ALA A 112 -28.25 7.29 -9.01
N VAL A 113 -29.17 6.65 -9.73
CA VAL A 113 -30.50 7.24 -10.03
C VAL A 113 -31.38 7.27 -8.78
N GLN A 114 -31.37 6.20 -7.98
CA GLN A 114 -32.19 6.09 -6.77
C GLN A 114 -31.81 7.14 -5.72
N TYR A 115 -30.50 7.39 -5.55
CA TYR A 115 -29.96 8.29 -4.52
C TYR A 115 -29.45 9.62 -5.09
N GLN A 116 -29.88 10.03 -6.29
CA GLN A 116 -29.48 11.28 -6.95
C GLN A 116 -29.82 12.55 -6.17
N SER A 117 -30.84 12.49 -5.30
CA SER A 117 -31.26 13.62 -4.47
C SER A 117 -30.35 13.85 -3.27
N VAL A 118 -29.52 12.88 -2.90
CA VAL A 118 -28.59 12.97 -1.77
C VAL A 118 -27.31 13.67 -2.22
N ASN A 119 -27.00 14.79 -1.58
CA ASN A 119 -25.78 15.55 -1.90
C ASN A 119 -24.54 14.84 -1.32
N PRO A 120 -23.55 14.47 -2.14
CA PRO A 120 -22.33 13.84 -1.64
C PRO A 120 -21.58 14.66 -0.59
N LEU A 121 -21.62 16.00 -0.69
CA LEU A 121 -20.96 16.88 0.28
C LEU A 121 -21.62 16.80 1.65
N ASP A 122 -22.95 16.70 1.70
CA ASP A 122 -23.67 16.57 2.98
C ASP A 122 -23.38 15.22 3.65
N VAL A 123 -23.13 14.17 2.85
CA VAL A 123 -22.69 12.87 3.36
C VAL A 123 -21.28 12.98 3.97
N ILE A 124 -20.35 13.65 3.28
CA ILE A 124 -18.97 13.86 3.78
C ILE A 124 -18.98 14.71 5.06
N LEU A 125 -19.86 15.71 5.13
CA LEU A 125 -20.01 16.58 6.30
C LEU A 125 -20.79 15.91 7.45
N GLY A 126 -21.30 14.69 7.27
CA GLY A 126 -22.09 13.98 8.27
C GLY A 126 -23.52 14.53 8.46
N ASN A 127 -23.98 15.42 7.57
CA ASN A 127 -25.32 16.02 7.61
C ASN A 127 -26.41 15.08 7.08
N GLU A 128 -26.03 14.07 6.29
CA GLU A 128 -26.94 13.08 5.72
C GLU A 128 -26.74 11.72 6.36
N VAL A 129 -27.85 11.04 6.64
CA VAL A 129 -27.89 9.70 7.25
C VAL A 129 -28.83 8.79 6.47
N GLY A 130 -28.75 7.48 6.72
CA GLY A 130 -29.61 6.48 6.09
C GLY A 130 -29.04 5.86 4.81
N LEU A 131 -29.92 5.26 3.99
CA LEU A 131 -29.49 4.45 2.85
C LEU A 131 -28.77 5.26 1.76
N GLY A 132 -29.12 6.53 1.56
CA GLY A 132 -28.42 7.40 0.62
C GLY A 132 -26.98 7.67 1.02
N ALA A 133 -26.75 7.99 2.31
CA ALA A 133 -25.41 8.14 2.85
C ALA A 133 -24.63 6.83 2.78
N LEU A 134 -25.26 5.70 3.07
CA LEU A 134 -24.67 4.38 2.96
C LEU A 134 -24.28 4.05 1.51
N TRP A 135 -25.13 4.40 0.53
CA TRP A 135 -24.81 4.20 -0.88
C TRP A 135 -23.60 5.03 -1.29
N TRP A 136 -23.54 6.31 -0.93
CA TRP A 136 -22.41 7.16 -1.26
C TRP A 136 -21.11 6.69 -0.59
N SER A 137 -21.14 6.29 0.68
CA SER A 137 -19.97 5.73 1.37
C SER A 137 -19.49 4.42 0.73
N THR A 138 -20.42 3.56 0.28
CA THR A 138 -20.11 2.34 -0.47
C THR A 138 -19.53 2.67 -1.84
N PHE A 139 -20.10 3.65 -2.54
CA PHE A 139 -19.63 4.11 -3.84
C PHE A 139 -18.19 4.61 -3.79
N THR A 140 -17.78 5.35 -2.74
CA THR A 140 -16.43 5.93 -2.62
C THR A 140 -15.32 4.89 -2.63
N VAL A 141 -15.59 3.63 -2.29
CA VAL A 141 -14.61 2.54 -2.36
C VAL A 141 -14.13 2.30 -3.80
N LEU A 142 -15.03 2.40 -4.78
CA LEU A 142 -14.67 2.18 -6.19
C LEU A 142 -13.66 3.22 -6.72
N PRO A 143 -13.88 4.56 -6.61
CA PRO A 143 -12.89 5.54 -7.04
C PRO A 143 -11.55 5.43 -6.29
N ILE A 144 -11.54 5.01 -5.01
CA ILE A 144 -10.29 4.75 -4.28
C ILE A 144 -9.52 3.62 -4.95
N ILE A 145 -10.18 2.50 -5.25
CA ILE A 145 -9.55 1.35 -5.93
C ILE A 145 -9.08 1.75 -7.34
N VAL A 146 -9.87 2.53 -8.08
CA VAL A 146 -9.48 3.08 -9.40
C VAL A 146 -8.23 3.96 -9.27
N LEU A 147 -8.18 4.85 -8.27
CA LEU A 147 -7.02 5.70 -7.99
C LEU A 147 -5.76 4.87 -7.75
N ILE A 148 -5.87 3.80 -6.95
CA ILE A 148 -4.75 2.89 -6.68
C ILE A 148 -4.32 2.16 -7.97
N ASP A 149 -5.26 1.67 -8.79
CA ASP A 149 -4.97 1.01 -10.08
C ASP A 149 -4.26 1.97 -11.05
N VAL A 150 -4.73 3.21 -11.14
CA VAL A 150 -4.11 4.26 -11.97
C VAL A 150 -2.69 4.59 -11.46
N ALA A 151 -2.52 4.78 -10.15
CA ALA A 151 -1.20 5.03 -9.55
C ALA A 151 -0.22 3.88 -9.82
N TRP A 152 -0.71 2.63 -9.79
CA TRP A 152 0.09 1.47 -10.16
C TRP A 152 0.46 1.45 -11.65
N ARG A 153 -0.50 1.71 -12.54
CA ARG A 153 -0.24 1.77 -14.01
C ARG A 153 0.70 2.90 -14.39
N LEU A 154 0.61 4.04 -13.71
CA LEU A 154 1.51 5.18 -13.90
C LEU A 154 2.88 4.98 -13.22
N ARG A 155 3.11 3.82 -12.58
CA ARG A 155 4.34 3.49 -11.84
C ARG A 155 4.64 4.44 -10.68
N MET A 156 3.63 5.11 -10.13
CA MET A 156 3.73 5.83 -8.86
C MET A 156 3.82 4.83 -7.70
N LEU A 157 3.04 3.75 -7.77
CA LEU A 157 3.22 2.54 -6.96
C LEU A 157 4.01 1.52 -7.79
N HIS A 158 5.21 1.16 -7.34
CA HIS A 158 6.12 0.32 -8.11
C HIS A 158 5.82 -1.18 -7.94
N GLY A 159 5.29 -1.58 -6.78
CA GLY A 159 4.99 -2.97 -6.46
C GLY A 159 3.54 -3.36 -6.80
N GLY A 160 3.35 -4.41 -7.61
CA GLY A 160 2.00 -4.96 -7.82
C GLY A 160 1.40 -5.56 -6.54
N ALA A 161 2.23 -6.00 -5.61
CA ALA A 161 1.81 -6.45 -4.28
C ALA A 161 1.27 -5.28 -3.45
N ASP A 162 1.93 -4.11 -3.51
CA ASP A 162 1.54 -2.89 -2.80
C ASP A 162 0.16 -2.40 -3.24
N ALA A 163 -0.07 -2.35 -4.56
CA ALA A 163 -1.36 -1.96 -5.12
C ALA A 163 -2.49 -2.90 -4.70
N LYS A 164 -2.25 -4.22 -4.74
CA LYS A 164 -3.23 -5.24 -4.32
C LYS A 164 -3.52 -5.16 -2.82
N ALA A 165 -2.51 -4.90 -2.00
CA ALA A 165 -2.67 -4.69 -0.57
C ALA A 165 -3.58 -3.49 -0.28
N LEU A 166 -3.34 -2.36 -0.92
CA LEU A 166 -4.17 -1.16 -0.76
C LEU A 166 -5.60 -1.37 -1.26
N MET A 167 -5.79 -2.04 -2.41
CA MET A 167 -7.14 -2.40 -2.90
C MET A 167 -7.86 -3.32 -1.91
N TRP A 168 -7.16 -4.30 -1.35
CA TRP A 168 -7.70 -5.18 -0.32
C TRP A 168 -8.09 -4.42 0.95
N VAL A 169 -7.25 -3.47 1.40
CA VAL A 169 -7.57 -2.60 2.55
C VAL A 169 -8.83 -1.77 2.28
N ALA A 170 -9.01 -1.25 1.06
CA ALA A 170 -10.21 -0.51 0.69
C ALA A 170 -11.49 -1.35 0.78
N LEU A 171 -11.42 -2.64 0.46
CA LEU A 171 -12.53 -3.58 0.62
C LEU A 171 -12.76 -3.98 2.09
N LEU A 172 -11.70 -4.08 2.89
CA LEU A 172 -11.76 -4.45 4.30
C LEU A 172 -12.22 -3.29 5.19
N LEU A 173 -11.77 -2.08 4.90
CA LEU A 173 -12.05 -0.85 5.65
C LEU A 173 -12.67 0.19 4.69
N PRO A 174 -13.94 0.03 4.27
CA PRO A 174 -14.57 0.89 3.28
C PRO A 174 -14.75 2.34 3.79
N ASN A 175 -14.85 2.54 5.10
CA ASN A 175 -15.02 3.84 5.74
C ASN A 175 -14.50 3.82 7.19
N TRP A 176 -14.46 4.99 7.83
CA TRP A 176 -13.99 5.13 9.22
C TRP A 176 -14.97 4.63 10.27
N SER A 177 -16.26 4.53 9.97
CA SER A 177 -17.28 4.10 10.93
C SER A 177 -17.03 2.71 11.50
N THR A 178 -16.26 1.91 10.79
CA THR A 178 -15.91 0.52 11.16
C THR A 178 -14.50 0.36 11.69
N VAL A 179 -13.74 1.45 11.80
CA VAL A 179 -12.39 1.43 12.40
C VAL A 179 -12.52 1.76 13.89
N PRO A 180 -12.10 0.85 14.80
CA PRO A 180 -12.17 1.11 16.24
C PRO A 180 -11.05 2.07 16.65
N LEU A 181 -11.30 3.38 16.52
CA LEU A 181 -10.36 4.43 16.92
C LEU A 181 -10.25 4.50 18.44
N THR A 182 -9.03 4.52 18.95
CA THR A 182 -8.76 4.42 20.39
C THR A 182 -8.60 5.79 21.04
N PHE A 183 -7.98 6.76 20.36
CA PHE A 183 -7.61 8.06 20.95
C PHE A 183 -8.07 9.29 20.14
N SER A 184 -8.66 9.12 18.98
CA SER A 184 -9.04 10.24 18.13
C SER A 184 -10.53 10.27 17.85
N SER A 185 -11.17 11.39 18.20
CA SER A 185 -12.48 11.80 17.67
C SER A 185 -12.33 12.61 16.37
N ALA A 186 -11.11 12.83 15.91
CA ALA A 186 -10.76 13.82 14.88
C ALA A 186 -11.25 13.49 13.45
N THR A 187 -11.80 12.29 13.22
CA THR A 187 -12.30 11.91 11.90
C THR A 187 -13.72 12.35 11.60
N SER A 188 -14.48 12.77 12.62
CA SER A 188 -15.89 13.19 12.46
C SER A 188 -16.04 14.65 11.99
N ASP A 189 -15.05 15.49 12.24
CA ASP A 189 -15.17 16.94 12.04
C ASP A 189 -14.24 17.47 10.92
N ALA A 190 -13.39 16.63 10.34
CA ALA A 190 -12.45 17.06 9.30
C ALA A 190 -13.12 17.04 7.92
N LEU A 191 -13.25 18.19 7.30
CA LEU A 191 -13.84 18.41 5.97
C LEU A 191 -13.14 17.60 4.85
N PHE A 192 -11.92 17.10 5.09
CA PHE A 192 -11.07 16.41 4.13
C PHE A 192 -10.42 15.15 4.71
N ALA A 193 -11.13 14.39 5.55
CA ALA A 193 -10.63 13.13 6.06
C ALA A 193 -10.30 12.17 4.90
N LEU A 194 -9.07 11.69 4.87
CA LEU A 194 -8.69 10.66 3.90
C LEU A 194 -9.41 9.35 4.22
N PRO A 195 -9.84 8.58 3.22
CA PRO A 195 -10.32 7.23 3.45
C PRO A 195 -9.28 6.37 4.18
N PRO A 196 -9.68 5.36 4.99
CA PRO A 196 -8.75 4.54 5.80
C PRO A 196 -7.56 3.98 5.00
N THR A 197 -7.78 3.59 3.75
CA THR A 197 -6.74 3.07 2.86
C THR A 197 -5.68 4.12 2.52
N LEU A 198 -6.09 5.35 2.21
CA LEU A 198 -5.16 6.44 1.89
C LEU A 198 -4.47 6.95 3.16
N SER A 199 -5.16 6.94 4.29
CA SER A 199 -4.58 7.24 5.59
C SER A 199 -3.50 6.23 5.98
N LEU A 200 -3.76 4.92 5.75
CA LEU A 200 -2.74 3.87 5.94
C LEU A 200 -1.53 4.08 5.04
N LEU A 201 -1.75 4.40 3.76
CA LEU A 201 -0.67 4.71 2.82
C LEU A 201 0.15 5.92 3.29
N MET A 202 -0.53 6.96 3.78
CA MET A 202 0.14 8.17 4.29
C MET A 202 0.95 7.89 5.55
N TRP A 203 0.42 7.13 6.52
CA TRP A 203 1.18 6.68 7.70
C TRP A 203 2.37 5.82 7.30
N GLY A 204 2.22 4.93 6.30
CA GLY A 204 3.32 4.15 5.73
C GLY A 204 4.39 5.05 5.12
N GLY A 205 4.00 6.08 4.37
CA GLY A 205 4.90 7.09 3.81
C GLY A 205 5.64 7.89 4.89
N LEU A 206 4.95 8.31 5.95
CA LEU A 206 5.57 9.01 7.10
C LEU A 206 6.56 8.09 7.81
N SER A 207 6.25 6.81 8.00
CA SER A 207 7.17 5.82 8.57
C SER A 207 8.43 5.66 7.70
N PHE A 208 8.27 5.71 6.37
CA PHE A 208 9.39 5.67 5.44
C PHE A 208 10.32 6.87 5.57
N LEU A 209 9.80 8.07 5.89
CA LEU A 209 10.62 9.27 6.12
C LEU A 209 11.54 9.17 7.35
N LEU A 210 11.26 8.25 8.28
CA LEU A 210 12.14 8.01 9.43
C LEU A 210 13.40 7.22 9.07
N ILE A 211 13.40 6.48 7.95
CA ILE A 211 14.53 5.61 7.56
C ILE A 211 15.84 6.38 7.39
N PRO A 212 15.89 7.51 6.66
CA PRO A 212 17.11 8.27 6.54
C PRO A 212 17.71 8.65 7.90
N ILE A 213 16.86 9.06 8.85
CA ILE A 213 17.28 9.44 10.20
C ILE A 213 17.83 8.22 10.93
N ILE A 214 17.12 7.09 10.88
CA ILE A 214 17.54 5.84 11.54
C ILE A 214 18.87 5.34 10.95
N LEU A 215 19.02 5.33 9.61
CA LEU A 215 20.23 4.90 8.94
C LEU A 215 21.41 5.80 9.31
N LEU A 216 21.21 7.13 9.32
CA LEU A 216 22.24 8.08 9.73
C LEU A 216 22.72 7.80 11.15
N LEU A 217 21.79 7.65 12.10
CA LEU A 217 22.13 7.35 13.50
C LEU A 217 22.86 6.01 13.63
N LEU A 218 22.37 4.96 12.94
CA LEU A 218 23.03 3.64 12.95
C LEU A 218 24.47 3.71 12.41
N ASN A 219 24.68 4.43 11.30
CA ASN A 219 26.01 4.58 10.70
C ASN A 219 26.94 5.40 11.61
N ILE A 220 26.42 6.42 12.34
CA ILE A 220 27.19 7.14 13.35
C ILE A 220 27.59 6.21 14.50
N PHE A 221 26.64 5.45 15.05
CA PHE A 221 26.91 4.53 16.18
C PHE A 221 27.86 3.38 15.80
N ARG A 222 27.86 2.95 14.53
CA ARG A 222 28.78 1.91 14.03
C ARG A 222 30.18 2.45 13.69
N GLY A 223 30.33 3.78 13.61
CA GLY A 223 31.57 4.39 13.16
C GLY A 223 31.83 4.28 11.66
N ASP A 224 30.76 4.07 10.87
CA ASP A 224 30.87 3.88 9.41
C ASP A 224 31.20 5.17 8.65
N ILE A 225 31.13 6.33 9.31
CA ILE A 225 31.39 7.66 8.75
C ILE A 225 32.83 8.06 9.06
N GLU A 226 33.73 7.82 8.09
CA GLU A 226 35.15 8.15 8.23
C GLU A 226 35.50 9.51 7.62
N LYS A 227 34.78 9.86 6.53
CA LYS A 227 35.00 11.09 5.76
C LYS A 227 33.70 11.90 5.68
N PHE A 228 33.80 13.20 5.46
CA PHE A 228 32.64 14.06 5.26
C PHE A 228 31.77 13.62 4.04
N SER A 229 32.40 13.03 3.02
CA SER A 229 31.69 12.42 1.88
C SER A 229 30.73 11.29 2.28
N ASP A 230 31.08 10.53 3.33
CA ASP A 230 30.31 9.38 3.78
C ASP A 230 29.01 9.83 4.46
N LEU A 231 28.99 11.03 5.04
CA LEU A 231 27.78 11.61 5.60
C LEU A 231 26.65 11.71 4.57
N LEU A 232 27.00 12.00 3.30
CA LEU A 232 26.01 12.06 2.20
C LEU A 232 25.45 10.68 1.81
N LEU A 233 26.17 9.59 2.13
CA LEU A 233 25.73 8.22 1.92
C LEU A 233 24.96 7.69 3.13
N ALA A 234 25.35 8.08 4.33
CA ALA A 234 24.84 7.57 5.58
C ALA A 234 23.32 7.77 5.78
N TRP A 235 22.68 8.70 5.03
CA TRP A 235 21.24 8.93 5.04
C TRP A 235 20.43 7.84 4.34
N HIS A 236 21.02 7.11 3.38
CA HIS A 236 20.28 6.18 2.53
C HIS A 236 21.01 4.88 2.24
N ALA A 237 22.18 4.71 2.80
CA ALA A 237 23.06 3.56 2.61
C ALA A 237 23.65 3.10 3.95
N SER A 238 24.16 1.88 3.98
CA SER A 238 24.91 1.32 5.11
C SER A 238 26.10 0.53 4.58
N LYS A 239 27.17 0.40 5.40
CA LYS A 239 28.28 -0.48 5.08
C LYS A 239 27.89 -1.93 5.36
N LEU A 240 28.28 -2.83 4.45
CA LEU A 240 28.15 -4.29 4.58
C LEU A 240 29.47 -4.93 4.20
N PRO A 241 29.81 -6.09 4.81
CA PRO A 241 30.85 -6.97 4.29
C PRO A 241 30.53 -7.34 2.83
N ARG A 242 31.52 -7.27 1.95
CA ARG A 242 31.37 -7.62 0.53
C ARG A 242 30.78 -9.02 0.34
N SER A 243 31.17 -9.99 1.17
CA SER A 243 30.69 -11.37 1.13
C SER A 243 29.18 -11.53 1.35
N GLU A 244 28.53 -10.56 2.03
CA GLU A 244 27.09 -10.61 2.35
C GLU A 244 26.21 -9.96 1.28
N VAL A 245 26.79 -9.28 0.29
CA VAL A 245 26.03 -8.49 -0.70
C VAL A 245 25.11 -9.36 -1.55
N MET A 246 25.56 -10.57 -1.92
CA MET A 246 24.76 -11.50 -2.74
C MET A 246 23.58 -12.09 -2.00
N ASP A 247 23.66 -12.20 -0.67
CA ASP A 247 22.61 -12.80 0.17
C ASP A 247 21.54 -11.77 0.57
N LYS A 248 21.80 -10.49 0.31
CA LYS A 248 20.90 -9.39 0.72
C LYS A 248 20.30 -8.66 -0.49
N HIS A 249 19.06 -8.23 -0.34
CA HIS A 249 18.37 -7.44 -1.36
C HIS A 249 18.81 -5.96 -1.30
N VAL A 250 19.97 -5.67 -1.86
CA VAL A 250 20.61 -4.37 -1.82
C VAL A 250 21.04 -3.87 -3.21
N TRP A 251 21.31 -2.57 -3.30
CA TRP A 251 22.00 -1.96 -4.42
C TRP A 251 23.45 -1.67 -4.01
N LEU A 252 24.41 -2.23 -4.74
CA LEU A 252 25.83 -1.93 -4.54
C LEU A 252 26.11 -0.48 -5.00
N LEU A 253 26.62 0.36 -4.08
CA LEU A 253 26.99 1.74 -4.36
C LEU A 253 28.50 1.92 -4.54
N THR A 254 29.29 1.00 -4.01
CA THR A 254 30.76 1.02 -4.15
C THR A 254 31.15 0.45 -5.53
N THR A 255 32.03 1.14 -6.23
CA THR A 255 32.58 0.74 -7.53
C THR A 255 34.01 1.21 -7.62
N LEU A 256 34.79 0.62 -8.53
CA LEU A 256 36.12 1.08 -8.87
C LEU A 256 36.05 2.05 -10.06
N ILE A 257 36.90 3.05 -10.04
CA ILE A 257 37.10 4.00 -11.15
C ILE A 257 38.59 4.07 -11.44
N GLU A 258 38.93 3.85 -12.71
CA GLU A 258 40.27 4.06 -13.22
C GLU A 258 40.51 5.55 -13.49
N LYS A 259 41.57 6.11 -12.89
CA LYS A 259 41.96 7.50 -13.12
C LYS A 259 42.79 7.64 -14.39
N PRO A 260 42.92 8.87 -14.92
CA PRO A 260 43.74 9.11 -16.14
C PRO A 260 45.21 8.73 -15.97
N ASP A 261 45.71 8.60 -14.74
CA ASP A 261 47.06 8.17 -14.41
C ASP A 261 47.24 6.62 -14.35
N GLY A 262 46.16 5.86 -14.61
CA GLY A 262 46.12 4.42 -14.54
C GLY A 262 45.93 3.86 -13.11
N SER A 263 45.83 4.70 -12.10
CA SER A 263 45.50 4.27 -10.74
C SER A 263 44.00 3.96 -10.57
N VAL A 264 43.69 2.93 -9.76
CA VAL A 264 42.31 2.56 -9.41
C VAL A 264 41.94 3.21 -8.09
N GLU A 265 40.77 3.82 -8.06
CA GLU A 265 40.22 4.42 -6.84
C GLU A 265 38.85 3.86 -6.51
N VAL A 266 38.61 3.60 -5.22
CA VAL A 266 37.29 3.20 -4.70
C VAL A 266 36.36 4.40 -4.71
N TYR A 267 35.29 4.33 -5.46
CA TYR A 267 34.29 5.38 -5.57
C TYR A 267 32.94 4.90 -5.06
N HIS A 268 32.23 5.78 -4.34
CA HIS A 268 30.90 5.50 -3.82
C HIS A 268 29.85 6.35 -4.57
N ARG A 269 28.95 5.67 -5.28
CA ARG A 269 27.83 6.31 -5.99
C ARG A 269 26.85 6.87 -4.98
N LYS A 270 26.45 8.12 -5.15
CA LYS A 270 25.46 8.80 -4.29
C LYS A 270 24.02 8.33 -4.54
N ARG A 271 23.76 7.56 -5.58
CA ARG A 271 22.42 7.07 -5.96
C ARG A 271 22.51 5.63 -6.44
N ALA A 272 21.44 4.87 -6.19
CA ALA A 272 21.29 3.54 -6.76
C ALA A 272 21.29 3.58 -8.30
N PRO A 273 21.80 2.52 -8.97
CA PRO A 273 21.80 2.46 -10.41
C PRO A 273 20.36 2.48 -10.96
N ARG A 274 20.15 3.16 -12.10
CA ARG A 274 18.82 3.28 -12.74
C ARG A 274 18.28 1.94 -13.24
N LYS A 275 19.17 1.04 -13.66
CA LYS A 275 18.82 -0.32 -14.07
C LYS A 275 19.36 -1.29 -13.04
N THR A 276 18.56 -2.28 -12.70
CA THR A 276 19.01 -3.38 -11.84
C THR A 276 20.13 -4.13 -12.58
N PRO A 277 21.35 -4.24 -12.01
CA PRO A 277 22.39 -5.07 -12.58
C PRO A 277 21.91 -6.52 -12.59
N THR A 278 22.36 -7.29 -13.56
CA THR A 278 22.20 -8.76 -13.54
C THR A 278 23.09 -9.36 -12.46
N ASP A 279 22.77 -10.58 -12.02
CA ASP A 279 23.59 -11.28 -11.02
C ASP A 279 25.04 -11.44 -11.51
N GLU A 280 25.24 -11.70 -12.81
CA GLU A 280 26.57 -11.79 -13.43
C GLU A 280 27.34 -10.46 -13.32
N GLN A 281 26.68 -9.32 -13.57
CA GLN A 281 27.28 -7.99 -13.44
C GLN A 281 27.63 -7.65 -11.99
N LEU A 282 26.76 -8.08 -11.05
CA LEU A 282 27.02 -7.88 -9.63
C LEU A 282 28.21 -8.72 -9.16
N ILE A 283 28.27 -9.99 -9.56
CA ILE A 283 29.40 -10.89 -9.24
C ILE A 283 30.69 -10.33 -9.80
N ALA A 284 30.71 -9.87 -11.06
CA ALA A 284 31.92 -9.28 -11.68
C ALA A 284 32.38 -8.04 -10.88
N ALA A 285 31.47 -7.14 -10.51
CA ALA A 285 31.81 -5.97 -9.71
C ALA A 285 32.34 -6.33 -8.29
N LEU A 286 31.82 -7.39 -7.68
CA LEU A 286 32.30 -7.87 -6.37
C LEU A 286 33.70 -8.50 -6.48
N LEU A 287 34.00 -9.20 -7.57
CA LEU A 287 35.33 -9.77 -7.83
C LEU A 287 36.38 -8.68 -8.09
N GLU A 288 36.01 -7.62 -8.82
CA GLU A 288 36.87 -6.43 -9.00
C GLU A 288 37.22 -5.79 -7.65
N LEU A 289 36.22 -5.59 -6.79
CA LEU A 289 36.42 -5.04 -5.43
C LEU A 289 37.24 -5.97 -4.55
N GLU A 290 37.19 -7.28 -4.78
CA GLU A 290 38.02 -8.27 -4.10
C GLU A 290 39.50 -8.16 -4.48
N ALA A 291 39.78 -7.97 -5.75
CA ALA A 291 41.14 -7.79 -6.24
C ALA A 291 41.85 -6.58 -5.64
N GLU A 292 41.06 -5.54 -5.27
CA GLU A 292 41.55 -4.33 -4.61
C GLU A 292 41.41 -4.37 -3.07
N GLU A 293 41.21 -5.56 -2.49
CA GLU A 293 41.12 -5.83 -1.06
C GLU A 293 40.03 -4.99 -0.31
N VAL A 294 38.96 -4.60 -1.01
CA VAL A 294 37.85 -3.84 -0.42
C VAL A 294 36.93 -4.80 0.36
N GLU A 295 37.03 -4.81 1.67
CA GLU A 295 36.23 -5.68 2.55
C GLU A 295 34.82 -5.15 2.81
N GLN A 296 34.68 -3.81 2.99
CA GLN A 296 33.42 -3.16 3.32
C GLN A 296 32.93 -2.32 2.14
N VAL A 297 31.66 -2.47 1.82
CA VAL A 297 31.04 -1.78 0.68
C VAL A 297 29.78 -1.02 1.12
N TRP A 298 29.57 0.18 0.58
CA TRP A 298 28.34 0.91 0.76
C TRP A 298 27.24 0.28 -0.11
N VAL A 299 26.10 0.02 0.52
CA VAL A 299 24.91 -0.53 -0.14
C VAL A 299 23.67 0.24 0.26
N SER A 300 22.73 0.39 -0.67
CA SER A 300 21.39 0.91 -0.39
C SER A 300 20.40 -0.24 -0.36
N GLN A 301 19.58 -0.30 0.69
CA GLN A 301 18.60 -1.37 0.85
C GLN A 301 17.42 -1.17 -0.11
N LYS A 302 16.96 -2.27 -0.71
CA LYS A 302 15.68 -2.31 -1.44
C LYS A 302 14.58 -2.52 -0.42
N LEU A 303 13.85 -1.47 -0.06
CA LEU A 303 12.83 -1.53 0.99
C LEU A 303 11.44 -1.74 0.36
N PRO A 304 10.71 -2.80 0.71
CA PRO A 304 9.36 -3.02 0.21
C PRO A 304 8.34 -2.18 0.99
N LEU A 305 7.35 -1.61 0.29
CA LEU A 305 6.35 -0.73 0.90
C LEU A 305 5.51 -1.46 1.96
N LEU A 306 5.19 -2.74 1.75
CA LEU A 306 4.37 -3.52 2.70
C LEU A 306 4.97 -3.60 4.10
N VAL A 307 6.31 -3.58 4.22
CA VAL A 307 7.02 -3.57 5.51
C VAL A 307 6.75 -2.27 6.29
N PHE A 308 6.38 -1.18 5.60
CA PHE A 308 6.01 0.09 6.21
C PHE A 308 4.51 0.23 6.42
N LEU A 309 3.70 -0.34 5.52
CA LEU A 309 2.25 -0.36 5.68
C LEU A 309 1.81 -1.18 6.89
N PHE A 310 2.51 -2.26 7.22
CA PHE A 310 2.15 -3.10 8.37
C PHE A 310 2.26 -2.34 9.71
N PRO A 311 3.40 -1.75 10.12
CA PRO A 311 3.46 -0.98 11.36
C PRO A 311 2.62 0.31 11.32
N ALA A 312 2.33 0.86 10.13
CA ALA A 312 1.48 2.02 9.97
C ALA A 312 0.01 1.79 10.40
N ILE A 313 -0.41 0.53 10.54
CA ILE A 313 -1.71 0.16 11.09
C ILE A 313 -1.83 0.69 12.53
N ILE A 314 -0.75 0.68 13.31
CA ILE A 314 -0.75 1.12 14.72
C ILE A 314 -1.13 2.61 14.83
N PRO A 315 -0.38 3.56 14.24
CA PRO A 315 -0.77 4.97 14.32
C PRO A 315 -2.13 5.24 13.66
N MET A 316 -2.51 4.52 12.60
CA MET A 316 -3.84 4.66 11.99
C MET A 316 -4.96 4.33 12.99
N ILE A 317 -4.83 3.26 13.80
CA ILE A 317 -5.85 2.89 14.79
C ILE A 317 -5.83 3.84 15.99
N LEU A 318 -4.63 4.27 16.41
CA LEU A 318 -4.49 5.11 17.60
C LEU A 318 -4.86 6.58 17.32
N LEU A 319 -4.45 7.11 16.19
CA LEU A 319 -4.51 8.53 15.86
C LEU A 319 -5.51 8.85 14.73
N GLY A 320 -5.94 7.85 13.97
CA GLY A 320 -6.87 8.04 12.86
C GLY A 320 -6.20 8.60 11.60
N ASP A 321 -6.84 9.57 10.98
CA ASP A 321 -6.36 10.19 9.75
C ASP A 321 -5.19 11.14 10.03
N PRO A 322 -4.02 10.95 9.40
CA PRO A 322 -2.88 11.84 9.56
C PRO A 322 -3.16 13.28 9.10
N MET A 323 -4.07 13.51 8.14
CA MET A 323 -4.43 14.85 7.70
C MET A 323 -5.13 15.65 8.79
N ALA A 324 -5.95 15.01 9.62
CA ALA A 324 -6.58 15.64 10.78
C ALA A 324 -5.55 16.18 11.81
N ILE A 325 -4.34 15.67 11.80
CA ILE A 325 -3.25 16.14 12.65
C ILE A 325 -2.40 17.19 11.95
N ILE A 326 -2.11 16.98 10.66
CA ILE A 326 -1.18 17.82 9.90
C ILE A 326 -1.82 19.17 9.52
N MET A 327 -3.09 19.20 9.14
CA MET A 327 -3.74 20.42 8.68
C MET A 327 -3.79 21.53 9.75
N PRO A 328 -4.16 21.25 11.01
CA PRO A 328 -4.08 22.25 12.08
C PRO A 328 -2.65 22.74 12.34
N LEU A 329 -1.65 21.87 12.25
CA LEU A 329 -0.23 22.24 12.40
C LEU A 329 0.26 23.19 11.29
N LEU A 330 -0.40 23.16 10.13
CA LEU A 330 -0.12 24.06 9.00
C LEU A 330 -1.00 25.33 9.03
N GLY A 331 -1.86 25.50 10.04
CA GLY A 331 -2.81 26.61 10.13
C GLY A 331 -3.93 26.54 9.10
N LEU A 332 -4.25 25.32 8.62
CA LEU A 332 -5.31 25.03 7.67
C LEU A 332 -6.47 24.39 8.46
N GLU A 333 -7.26 25.19 9.15
CA GLU A 333 -8.49 24.80 9.87
C GLU A 333 -9.72 24.81 8.97
#